data_6ab2277e383f58896e40d09fa9a88bdc
#
_entry.id   6ab2277e383f58896e40d09fa9a88bdc
#
_cell.length_a   1.000
_cell.length_b   1.000
_cell.length_c   1.000
_cell.angle_alpha   90.00
_cell.angle_beta   90.00
_cell.angle_gamma   90.00
#
_symmetry.space_group_name_H-M   'P 1'
#
loop_
_entity.id
_entity.type
_entity.pdbx_description
1 polymer ?
#
loop_
_entity_poly.entity_id
_entity_poly.type
_entity_poly.pdbx_seq_one_letter_code
_entity_poly.pdbx_strand_id
1 'polypeptide(L)'
;MRAFDRRFARATRRLEHAETAVRLAGVHALAGLADEWQDERQACIDALCAYLRAPYEPPPDAGPPAAEQLAFGGSQEVHHTIISIITAHLRDNARVSWRGHDFNFTGARFDGGDFSGAVFSGGIVDFRDAVFSGGTLDFSGAVFSGATVDFTGAVFSGAAIDFTGATFSGGPLHFVSAVFSGGAVHFGDATFSGATHYFIGAEFSGAAIDFTGVTCSGGALDFAGAVFSGGAVHFTGAALSGGVIGFNGAEFSGTTAHFNDATFSGGTLDFTDAILSGGSLYFTDAKFSGTTVVFTGTTFSGGTVDFSDATFSGRRGGLGKDIAADPPAGLLLPPA
;
A
#
# COMPACT_ATOMS: atom_id res chain seq x y z
N MET A 1 32.15 7.72 28.64
CA MET A 1 31.31 6.91 27.73
C MET A 1 30.21 6.27 28.56
N ARG A 2 28.94 6.53 28.25
CA ARG A 2 27.79 6.00 28.96
C ARG A 2 27.71 4.49 28.82
N ALA A 3 27.06 3.79 29.73
CA ALA A 3 26.90 2.33 29.64
C ALA A 3 26.15 1.91 28.36
N PHE A 4 25.17 2.70 27.94
CA PHE A 4 24.48 2.53 26.66
C PHE A 4 25.47 2.52 25.49
N ASP A 5 26.31 3.58 25.33
CA ASP A 5 27.19 3.73 24.15
C ASP A 5 28.10 2.51 23.94
N ARG A 6 28.61 1.94 25.02
CA ARG A 6 29.47 0.74 24.96
C ARG A 6 28.71 -0.52 24.52
N ARG A 7 27.48 -0.68 25.04
CA ARG A 7 26.62 -1.84 24.68
C ARG A 7 26.11 -1.70 23.26
N PHE A 8 25.69 -0.50 22.86
CA PHE A 8 25.23 -0.17 21.51
C PHE A 8 26.35 -0.42 20.48
N ALA A 9 27.54 0.14 20.69
CA ALA A 9 28.69 -0.07 19.80
C ALA A 9 29.13 -1.55 19.71
N ARG A 10 28.89 -2.34 20.75
CA ARG A 10 29.14 -3.80 20.69
C ARG A 10 28.08 -4.52 19.88
N ALA A 11 26.81 -4.14 20.04
CA ALA A 11 25.69 -4.76 19.34
C ALA A 11 25.76 -4.44 17.82
N THR A 12 26.02 -3.18 17.44
CA THR A 12 26.14 -2.79 16.02
C THR A 12 27.32 -3.48 15.32
N ARG A 13 28.50 -3.61 15.99
CA ARG A 13 29.60 -4.39 15.42
C ARG A 13 29.27 -5.85 15.16
N ARG A 14 28.36 -6.45 15.93
CA ARG A 14 27.91 -7.83 15.67
C ARG A 14 27.06 -7.95 14.40
N LEU A 15 26.33 -6.89 14.00
CA LEU A 15 25.58 -6.89 12.76
C LEU A 15 26.47 -7.01 11.51
N GLU A 16 27.72 -6.55 11.61
CA GLU A 16 28.70 -6.61 10.51
C GLU A 16 29.48 -7.95 10.46
N HIS A 17 29.17 -8.88 11.35
CA HIS A 17 29.93 -10.14 11.44
C HIS A 17 29.59 -11.10 10.30
N ALA A 18 30.56 -11.88 9.84
CA ALA A 18 30.35 -12.87 8.78
C ALA A 18 29.35 -13.98 9.16
N GLU A 19 29.41 -14.42 10.44
CA GLU A 19 28.53 -15.49 10.92
C GLU A 19 27.12 -15.00 11.26
N THR A 20 26.09 -15.63 10.70
CA THR A 20 24.68 -15.32 10.93
C THR A 20 24.31 -15.34 12.41
N ALA A 21 24.76 -16.33 13.16
CA ALA A 21 24.47 -16.44 14.60
C ALA A 21 24.98 -15.23 15.40
N VAL A 22 26.12 -14.65 15.01
CA VAL A 22 26.65 -13.44 15.64
C VAL A 22 25.87 -12.21 15.26
N ARG A 23 25.41 -12.10 13.98
CA ARG A 23 24.50 -11.03 13.54
C ARG A 23 23.16 -11.08 14.30
N LEU A 24 22.54 -12.26 14.42
CA LEU A 24 21.32 -12.46 15.20
C LEU A 24 21.49 -12.07 16.67
N ALA A 25 22.63 -12.43 17.28
CA ALA A 25 22.96 -11.97 18.63
C ALA A 25 23.11 -10.44 18.73
N GLY A 26 23.54 -9.77 17.65
CA GLY A 26 23.56 -8.32 17.50
C GLY A 26 22.15 -7.72 17.46
N VAL A 27 21.27 -8.30 16.65
CA VAL A 27 19.85 -7.91 16.52
C VAL A 27 19.15 -7.98 17.88
N HIS A 28 19.22 -9.13 18.57
CA HIS A 28 18.61 -9.29 19.90
C HIS A 28 19.21 -8.35 20.96
N ALA A 29 20.51 -8.05 20.86
CA ALA A 29 21.15 -7.11 21.77
C ALA A 29 20.64 -5.68 21.56
N LEU A 30 20.42 -5.23 20.30
CA LEU A 30 19.83 -3.93 19.99
C LEU A 30 18.36 -3.86 20.46
N ALA A 31 17.59 -4.91 20.21
CA ALA A 31 16.20 -4.96 20.69
C ALA A 31 16.13 -4.86 22.23
N GLY A 32 16.98 -5.61 22.94
CA GLY A 32 17.04 -5.52 24.40
C GLY A 32 17.51 -4.16 24.90
N LEU A 33 18.37 -3.45 24.16
CA LEU A 33 18.75 -2.08 24.48
C LEU A 33 17.60 -1.10 24.27
N ALA A 34 16.85 -1.25 23.16
CA ALA A 34 15.67 -0.44 22.87
C ALA A 34 14.61 -0.60 23.98
N ASP A 35 14.48 -1.79 24.54
CA ASP A 35 13.53 -2.06 25.63
C ASP A 35 13.98 -1.45 26.97
N GLU A 36 15.29 -1.54 27.25
CA GLU A 36 15.86 -1.08 28.51
C GLU A 36 16.03 0.44 28.57
N TRP A 37 16.29 1.11 27.42
CA TRP A 37 16.68 2.53 27.34
C TRP A 37 15.67 3.30 26.46
N GLN A 38 14.60 3.78 27.08
CA GLN A 38 13.51 4.46 26.36
C GLN A 38 13.97 5.69 25.58
N ASP A 39 14.85 6.52 26.15
CA ASP A 39 15.34 7.75 25.52
C ASP A 39 16.24 7.46 24.29
N GLU A 40 16.83 6.29 24.22
CA GLU A 40 17.76 5.88 23.16
C GLU A 40 17.11 4.81 22.24
N ARG A 41 15.82 4.52 22.41
CA ARG A 41 15.10 3.48 21.67
C ARG A 41 15.14 3.72 20.18
N GLN A 42 14.89 4.97 19.74
CA GLN A 42 14.92 5.32 18.32
C GLN A 42 16.28 4.98 17.69
N ALA A 43 17.39 5.28 18.36
CA ALA A 43 18.72 4.94 17.84
C ALA A 43 18.93 3.43 17.63
N CYS A 44 18.34 2.60 18.50
CA CYS A 44 18.38 1.15 18.32
C CYS A 44 17.51 0.69 17.15
N ILE A 45 16.30 1.28 17.00
CA ILE A 45 15.40 1.02 15.86
C ILE A 45 16.07 1.45 14.55
N ASP A 46 16.70 2.63 14.53
CA ASP A 46 17.43 3.14 13.36
C ASP A 46 18.55 2.21 12.92
N ALA A 47 19.29 1.63 13.88
CA ALA A 47 20.35 0.67 13.60
C ALA A 47 19.81 -0.65 13.00
N LEU A 48 18.66 -1.13 13.48
CA LEU A 48 17.98 -2.30 12.91
C LEU A 48 17.45 -2.01 11.49
N CYS A 49 16.81 -0.86 11.30
CA CYS A 49 16.34 -0.42 9.98
C CYS A 49 17.49 -0.20 9.00
N ALA A 50 18.63 0.35 9.48
CA ALA A 50 19.83 0.54 8.66
C ALA A 50 20.38 -0.80 8.13
N TYR A 51 20.31 -1.87 8.93
CA TYR A 51 20.67 -3.20 8.47
C TYR A 51 19.77 -3.70 7.34
N LEU A 52 18.46 -3.47 7.43
CA LEU A 52 17.49 -3.84 6.37
C LEU A 52 17.72 -3.05 5.07
N ARG A 53 18.29 -1.85 5.14
CA ARG A 53 18.65 -1.06 3.96
C ARG A 53 20.00 -1.45 3.35
N ALA A 54 20.80 -2.26 4.03
CA ALA A 54 22.07 -2.74 3.48
C ALA A 54 21.81 -3.56 2.20
N PRO A 55 22.72 -3.52 1.21
CA PRO A 55 22.55 -4.27 -0.02
C PRO A 55 22.33 -5.76 0.27
N TYR A 56 21.21 -6.25 -0.20
CA TYR A 56 20.78 -7.62 -0.07
C TYR A 56 20.29 -8.09 -1.45
N GLU A 57 21.09 -8.91 -2.10
CA GLU A 57 20.74 -9.45 -3.41
C GLU A 57 20.26 -10.90 -3.25
N PRO A 58 19.01 -11.20 -3.60
CA PRO A 58 18.56 -12.58 -3.69
C PRO A 58 19.38 -13.30 -4.76
N PRO A 59 19.70 -14.60 -4.56
CA PRO A 59 20.46 -15.35 -5.53
C PRO A 59 19.73 -15.35 -6.88
N PRO A 60 20.43 -15.24 -8.01
CA PRO A 60 19.83 -15.37 -9.32
C PRO A 60 19.16 -16.74 -9.45
N ASP A 61 18.05 -16.80 -10.20
CA ASP A 61 17.24 -18.03 -10.44
C ASP A 61 18.04 -19.23 -10.96
N ALA A 62 19.27 -19.03 -11.42
CA ALA A 62 20.18 -20.03 -11.97
C ALA A 62 21.13 -20.64 -10.94
N GLY A 63 20.64 -21.01 -9.76
CA GLY A 63 21.38 -21.84 -8.78
C GLY A 63 22.82 -21.38 -8.49
N PRO A 64 23.04 -20.38 -7.62
CA PRO A 64 24.38 -19.94 -7.22
C PRO A 64 25.16 -21.06 -6.50
N PRO A 65 26.49 -20.95 -6.38
CA PRO A 65 27.31 -21.88 -5.59
C PRO A 65 26.78 -22.05 -4.17
N ALA A 66 26.89 -23.23 -3.58
CA ALA A 66 26.33 -23.56 -2.27
C ALA A 66 26.76 -22.59 -1.14
N ALA A 67 27.95 -22.01 -1.24
CA ALA A 67 28.44 -21.03 -0.27
C ALA A 67 27.66 -19.69 -0.36
N GLU A 68 27.25 -19.26 -1.57
CA GLU A 68 26.46 -18.05 -1.77
C GLU A 68 25.01 -18.27 -1.34
N GLN A 69 24.47 -19.47 -1.56
CA GLN A 69 23.14 -19.86 -1.05
C GLN A 69 23.09 -19.82 0.49
N LEU A 70 24.14 -20.31 1.15
CA LEU A 70 24.24 -20.27 2.62
C LEU A 70 24.39 -18.84 3.15
N ALA A 71 25.20 -18.01 2.49
CA ALA A 71 25.35 -16.60 2.86
C ALA A 71 24.05 -15.82 2.68
N PHE A 72 23.34 -16.08 1.58
CA PHE A 72 22.02 -15.51 1.29
C PHE A 72 20.99 -15.93 2.35
N GLY A 73 20.81 -17.24 2.58
CA GLY A 73 19.88 -17.75 3.59
C GLY A 73 20.14 -17.18 4.98
N GLY A 74 21.41 -17.00 5.34
CA GLY A 74 21.77 -16.36 6.60
C GLY A 74 21.41 -14.87 6.66
N SER A 75 21.48 -14.15 5.55
CA SER A 75 21.06 -12.73 5.49
C SER A 75 19.55 -12.61 5.54
N GLN A 76 18.82 -13.46 4.82
CA GLN A 76 17.37 -13.54 4.86
C GLN A 76 16.84 -13.80 6.28
N GLU A 77 17.45 -14.75 7.00
CA GLU A 77 17.09 -15.05 8.38
C GLU A 77 17.23 -13.83 9.30
N VAL A 78 18.30 -13.04 9.13
CA VAL A 78 18.51 -11.82 9.91
C VAL A 78 17.44 -10.76 9.56
N HIS A 79 17.14 -10.56 8.27
CA HIS A 79 16.10 -9.62 7.82
C HIS A 79 14.74 -9.98 8.42
N HIS A 80 14.31 -11.23 8.27
CA HIS A 80 13.03 -11.69 8.81
C HIS A 80 12.98 -11.62 10.35
N THR A 81 14.12 -11.88 11.03
CA THR A 81 14.21 -11.74 12.48
C THR A 81 14.02 -10.28 12.92
N ILE A 82 14.63 -9.32 12.22
CA ILE A 82 14.47 -7.89 12.52
C ILE A 82 12.99 -7.49 12.34
N ILE A 83 12.37 -7.87 11.23
CA ILE A 83 10.95 -7.58 10.96
C ILE A 83 10.06 -8.18 12.07
N SER A 84 10.28 -9.44 12.42
CA SER A 84 9.53 -10.13 13.47
C SER A 84 9.68 -9.44 14.85
N ILE A 85 10.87 -8.97 15.18
CA ILE A 85 11.11 -8.21 16.43
C ILE A 85 10.37 -6.88 16.40
N ILE A 86 10.47 -6.11 15.32
CA ILE A 86 9.74 -4.85 15.16
C ILE A 86 8.24 -5.10 15.34
N THR A 87 7.69 -6.08 14.61
CA THR A 87 6.27 -6.43 14.68
C THR A 87 5.82 -6.82 16.08
N ALA A 88 6.61 -7.65 16.76
CA ALA A 88 6.30 -8.06 18.14
C ALA A 88 6.19 -6.86 19.11
N HIS A 89 6.98 -5.79 18.89
CA HIS A 89 6.95 -4.58 19.71
C HIS A 89 5.86 -3.57 19.26
N LEU A 90 5.26 -3.79 18.10
CA LEU A 90 4.15 -2.98 17.58
C LEU A 90 2.77 -3.58 17.88
N ARG A 91 2.68 -4.87 18.23
CA ARG A 91 1.40 -5.52 18.58
C ARG A 91 0.85 -5.04 19.92
N ASP A 92 -0.48 -5.18 20.11
CA ASP A 92 -1.17 -4.71 21.33
C ASP A 92 -0.67 -5.39 22.61
N ASN A 93 -0.22 -6.62 22.53
CA ASN A 93 0.28 -7.41 23.66
C ASN A 93 1.79 -7.24 23.91
N ALA A 94 2.45 -6.29 23.24
CA ALA A 94 3.88 -6.04 23.44
C ALA A 94 4.17 -5.63 24.88
N ARG A 95 5.15 -6.30 25.51
CA ARG A 95 5.58 -5.97 26.86
C ARG A 95 6.24 -4.59 26.95
N VAL A 96 7.00 -4.23 25.92
CA VAL A 96 7.58 -2.91 25.69
C VAL A 96 7.14 -2.47 24.29
N SER A 97 6.47 -1.33 24.21
CA SER A 97 5.95 -0.83 22.94
C SER A 97 6.97 0.06 22.23
N TRP A 98 7.10 -0.14 20.92
CA TRP A 98 7.86 0.74 20.01
C TRP A 98 6.94 1.63 19.16
N ARG A 99 5.66 1.71 19.49
CA ARG A 99 4.70 2.57 18.80
C ARG A 99 5.09 4.04 18.91
N GLY A 100 4.78 4.81 17.88
CA GLY A 100 5.09 6.24 17.82
C GLY A 100 6.53 6.55 17.41
N HIS A 101 7.36 5.54 17.17
CA HIS A 101 8.71 5.69 16.61
C HIS A 101 8.71 5.66 15.09
N ASP A 102 9.76 6.18 14.48
CA ASP A 102 9.98 6.14 13.04
C ASP A 102 10.65 4.83 12.62
N PHE A 103 10.24 4.31 11.46
CA PHE A 103 10.80 3.11 10.84
C PHE A 103 11.24 3.44 9.42
N ASN A 104 12.54 3.58 9.20
CA ASN A 104 13.11 3.97 7.93
C ASN A 104 13.62 2.74 7.14
N PHE A 105 12.86 2.33 6.14
CA PHE A 105 13.17 1.25 5.20
C PHE A 105 13.45 1.76 3.78
N THR A 106 13.84 3.05 3.62
CA THR A 106 14.10 3.68 2.32
C THR A 106 15.10 2.86 1.52
N GLY A 107 14.74 2.48 0.28
CA GLY A 107 15.60 1.70 -0.62
C GLY A 107 15.87 0.26 -0.17
N ALA A 108 15.24 -0.21 0.91
CA ALA A 108 15.41 -1.60 1.36
C ALA A 108 14.82 -2.60 0.34
N ARG A 109 15.40 -3.81 0.30
CA ARG A 109 14.85 -4.92 -0.49
C ARG A 109 14.15 -5.91 0.41
N PHE A 110 12.92 -6.26 0.05
CA PHE A 110 12.09 -7.22 0.77
C PHE A 110 11.79 -8.42 -0.12
N ASP A 111 11.94 -9.59 0.46
CA ASP A 111 11.52 -10.89 -0.10
C ASP A 111 10.39 -11.53 0.72
N GLY A 112 9.64 -10.69 1.41
CA GLY A 112 8.55 -11.01 2.32
C GLY A 112 8.77 -10.40 3.70
N GLY A 113 7.83 -10.64 4.60
CA GLY A 113 7.88 -10.18 6.00
C GLY A 113 6.50 -10.11 6.63
N ASP A 114 6.42 -10.32 7.94
CA ASP A 114 5.16 -10.32 8.70
C ASP A 114 5.06 -9.10 9.60
N PHE A 115 4.20 -8.16 9.23
CA PHE A 115 3.75 -7.01 10.03
C PHE A 115 2.25 -7.14 10.41
N SER A 116 1.69 -8.35 10.32
CA SER A 116 0.28 -8.59 10.60
C SER A 116 -0.11 -8.17 12.03
N GLY A 117 -1.22 -7.45 12.13
CA GLY A 117 -1.72 -6.93 13.39
C GLY A 117 -0.79 -5.92 14.10
N ALA A 118 0.22 -5.38 13.40
CA ALA A 118 1.06 -4.32 13.95
C ALA A 118 0.28 -3.01 14.09
N VAL A 119 0.57 -2.23 15.15
CA VAL A 119 -0.06 -0.92 15.39
C VAL A 119 0.98 0.18 15.28
N PHE A 120 0.87 0.97 14.22
CA PHE A 120 1.68 2.15 13.97
C PHE A 120 0.89 3.40 14.39
N SER A 121 1.17 3.90 15.60
CA SER A 121 0.44 5.02 16.20
C SER A 121 1.25 6.32 16.15
N GLY A 122 1.34 6.95 14.99
CA GLY A 122 2.19 8.12 14.76
C GLY A 122 3.58 7.73 14.22
N GLY A 123 4.44 8.72 14.00
CA GLY A 123 5.73 8.55 13.35
C GLY A 123 5.63 8.34 11.84
N ILE A 124 6.76 8.02 11.24
CA ILE A 124 6.88 7.75 9.79
C ILE A 124 7.31 6.30 9.58
N VAL A 125 6.58 5.60 8.71
CA VAL A 125 6.96 4.27 8.20
C VAL A 125 7.37 4.46 6.74
N ASP A 126 8.67 4.56 6.51
CA ASP A 126 9.25 5.03 5.26
C ASP A 126 9.75 3.86 4.41
N PHE A 127 9.01 3.52 3.36
CA PHE A 127 9.37 2.53 2.34
C PHE A 127 9.70 3.18 0.98
N ARG A 128 10.07 4.46 0.96
CA ARG A 128 10.40 5.12 -0.30
C ARG A 128 11.51 4.38 -1.03
N ASP A 129 11.32 4.24 -2.36
CA ASP A 129 12.27 3.55 -3.25
C ASP A 129 12.57 2.09 -2.84
N ALA A 130 11.80 1.50 -1.91
CA ALA A 130 11.97 0.11 -1.53
C ALA A 130 11.59 -0.84 -2.67
N VAL A 131 12.25 -2.00 -2.72
CA VAL A 131 12.02 -3.01 -3.76
C VAL A 131 11.46 -4.28 -3.13
N PHE A 132 10.28 -4.66 -3.59
CA PHE A 132 9.57 -5.87 -3.17
C PHE A 132 9.63 -6.89 -4.31
N SER A 133 10.55 -7.85 -4.21
CA SER A 133 10.92 -8.74 -5.33
C SER A 133 10.36 -10.16 -5.21
N GLY A 134 9.71 -10.52 -4.13
CA GLY A 134 9.15 -11.85 -3.92
C GLY A 134 8.52 -12.02 -2.55
N GLY A 135 7.86 -13.17 -2.32
CA GLY A 135 7.16 -13.45 -1.08
C GLY A 135 5.93 -12.60 -0.84
N THR A 136 5.47 -12.55 0.39
CA THR A 136 4.37 -11.68 0.84
C THR A 136 4.87 -10.76 1.94
N LEU A 137 4.62 -9.46 1.78
CA LEU A 137 4.72 -8.50 2.87
C LEU A 137 3.33 -8.34 3.50
N ASP A 138 3.16 -8.93 4.67
CA ASP A 138 1.87 -9.07 5.32
C ASP A 138 1.63 -7.94 6.33
N PHE A 139 0.66 -7.07 6.03
CA PHE A 139 0.11 -6.04 6.92
C PHE A 139 -1.36 -6.32 7.26
N SER A 140 -1.81 -7.58 7.12
CA SER A 140 -3.20 -7.92 7.38
C SER A 140 -3.60 -7.56 8.82
N GLY A 141 -4.75 -6.90 8.94
CA GLY A 141 -5.25 -6.40 10.22
C GLY A 141 -4.35 -5.35 10.91
N ALA A 142 -3.33 -4.82 10.23
CA ALA A 142 -2.50 -3.76 10.81
C ALA A 142 -3.29 -2.45 11.00
N VAL A 143 -2.91 -1.66 12.00
CA VAL A 143 -3.56 -0.39 12.33
C VAL A 143 -2.55 0.75 12.19
N PHE A 144 -2.85 1.68 11.27
CA PHE A 144 -2.08 2.90 11.05
C PHE A 144 -2.89 4.08 11.59
N SER A 145 -2.69 4.42 12.87
CA SER A 145 -3.43 5.47 13.56
C SER A 145 -2.57 6.73 13.75
N GLY A 146 -2.57 7.61 12.75
CA GLY A 146 -1.76 8.83 12.75
C GLY A 146 -0.35 8.68 12.19
N ALA A 147 0.10 7.47 11.84
CA ALA A 147 1.37 7.27 11.15
C ALA A 147 1.26 7.71 9.68
N THR A 148 2.30 8.32 9.14
CA THR A 148 2.50 8.46 7.70
C THR A 148 3.17 7.21 7.18
N VAL A 149 2.58 6.55 6.18
CA VAL A 149 3.17 5.38 5.51
C VAL A 149 3.53 5.78 4.08
N ASP A 150 4.80 5.68 3.73
CA ASP A 150 5.30 6.22 2.47
C ASP A 150 5.98 5.14 1.61
N PHE A 151 5.32 4.75 0.52
CA PHE A 151 5.82 3.87 -0.54
C PHE A 151 6.12 4.65 -1.83
N THR A 152 6.38 5.95 -1.76
CA THR A 152 6.70 6.76 -2.95
C THR A 152 7.89 6.17 -3.69
N GLY A 153 7.75 5.94 -4.99
CA GLY A 153 8.78 5.35 -5.84
C GLY A 153 9.07 3.86 -5.59
N ALA A 154 8.33 3.20 -4.68
CA ALA A 154 8.55 1.79 -4.39
C ALA A 154 8.22 0.89 -5.59
N VAL A 155 8.96 -0.21 -5.75
CA VAL A 155 8.82 -1.15 -6.87
C VAL A 155 8.34 -2.51 -6.36
N PHE A 156 7.20 -2.95 -6.86
CA PHE A 156 6.58 -4.26 -6.57
C PHE A 156 6.67 -5.14 -7.81
N SER A 157 7.71 -6.00 -7.87
CA SER A 157 8.06 -6.76 -9.08
C SER A 157 7.80 -8.27 -8.98
N GLY A 158 6.98 -8.71 -8.06
CA GLY A 158 6.66 -10.13 -7.86
C GLY A 158 6.20 -10.46 -6.46
N ALA A 159 6.30 -9.51 -5.54
CA ALA A 159 5.78 -9.64 -4.18
C ALA A 159 4.26 -9.42 -4.15
N ALA A 160 3.58 -10.13 -3.27
CA ALA A 160 2.26 -9.72 -2.82
C ALA A 160 2.38 -8.79 -1.62
N ILE A 161 1.51 -7.76 -1.55
CA ILE A 161 1.34 -6.97 -0.33
C ILE A 161 -0.08 -7.14 0.16
N ASP A 162 -0.21 -7.51 1.42
CA ASP A 162 -1.50 -7.79 2.01
C ASP A 162 -1.85 -6.79 3.11
N PHE A 163 -2.80 -5.90 2.82
CA PHE A 163 -3.44 -4.98 3.76
C PHE A 163 -4.88 -5.39 4.09
N THR A 164 -5.22 -6.67 3.89
CA THR A 164 -6.58 -7.16 4.17
C THR A 164 -6.99 -6.85 5.61
N GLY A 165 -8.14 -6.20 5.76
CA GLY A 165 -8.66 -5.78 7.07
C GLY A 165 -7.82 -4.70 7.78
N ALA A 166 -6.82 -4.10 7.13
CA ALA A 166 -6.04 -3.04 7.74
C ALA A 166 -6.86 -1.77 7.96
N THR A 167 -6.49 -0.98 8.96
CA THR A 167 -7.14 0.30 9.28
C THR A 167 -6.15 1.45 9.09
N PHE A 168 -6.50 2.40 8.21
CA PHE A 168 -5.78 3.65 7.99
C PHE A 168 -6.62 4.80 8.55
N SER A 169 -6.18 5.35 9.68
CA SER A 169 -6.91 6.41 10.37
C SER A 169 -5.98 7.54 10.82
N GLY A 170 -6.13 8.71 10.23
CA GLY A 170 -5.44 9.93 10.64
C GLY A 170 -4.16 10.28 9.89
N GLY A 171 -3.34 9.33 9.47
CA GLY A 171 -2.15 9.58 8.63
C GLY A 171 -2.36 9.19 7.17
N PRO A 172 -1.65 9.82 6.23
CA PRO A 172 -1.72 9.47 4.82
C PRO A 172 -0.95 8.19 4.50
N LEU A 173 -1.42 7.48 3.46
CA LEU A 173 -0.71 6.40 2.79
C LEU A 173 -0.30 6.91 1.40
N HIS A 174 1.00 6.86 1.08
CA HIS A 174 1.53 7.32 -0.19
C HIS A 174 2.05 6.16 -1.03
N PHE A 175 1.56 6.03 -2.25
CA PHE A 175 2.09 5.20 -3.34
C PHE A 175 2.40 6.08 -4.56
N VAL A 176 2.85 7.32 -4.33
CA VAL A 176 3.15 8.26 -5.41
C VAL A 176 4.25 7.68 -6.30
N SER A 177 4.00 7.59 -7.61
CA SER A 177 4.93 7.02 -8.60
C SER A 177 5.42 5.59 -8.25
N ALA A 178 4.68 4.85 -7.45
CA ALA A 178 4.99 3.44 -7.17
C ALA A 178 4.71 2.57 -8.40
N VAL A 179 5.54 1.54 -8.63
CA VAL A 179 5.43 0.65 -9.80
C VAL A 179 5.01 -0.74 -9.37
N PHE A 180 3.86 -1.19 -9.85
CA PHE A 180 3.31 -2.52 -9.61
C PHE A 180 3.37 -3.34 -10.92
N SER A 181 4.48 -4.04 -11.13
CA SER A 181 4.75 -4.81 -12.36
C SER A 181 4.50 -6.31 -12.22
N GLY A 182 4.11 -6.77 -11.06
CA GLY A 182 3.78 -8.18 -10.79
C GLY A 182 3.34 -8.36 -9.34
N GLY A 183 2.82 -9.55 -9.03
CA GLY A 183 2.23 -9.84 -7.72
C GLY A 183 0.82 -9.28 -7.58
N ALA A 184 0.39 -9.06 -6.34
CA ALA A 184 -0.94 -8.52 -6.05
C ALA A 184 -0.87 -7.54 -4.87
N VAL A 185 -1.78 -6.57 -4.84
CA VAL A 185 -1.96 -5.67 -3.69
C VAL A 185 -3.37 -5.84 -3.17
N HIS A 186 -3.49 -6.35 -1.95
CA HIS A 186 -4.76 -6.65 -1.33
C HIS A 186 -5.09 -5.61 -0.26
N PHE A 187 -6.19 -4.88 -0.46
CA PHE A 187 -6.82 -4.02 0.53
C PHE A 187 -8.21 -4.53 0.92
N GLY A 188 -8.51 -5.81 0.67
CA GLY A 188 -9.81 -6.38 0.96
C GLY A 188 -10.27 -6.06 2.38
N ASP A 189 -11.52 -5.56 2.54
CA ASP A 189 -12.11 -5.17 3.83
C ASP A 189 -11.32 -4.10 4.62
N ALA A 190 -10.34 -3.43 4.02
CA ALA A 190 -9.60 -2.37 4.69
C ALA A 190 -10.47 -1.13 4.94
N THR A 191 -10.14 -0.39 6.00
CA THR A 191 -10.83 0.85 6.35
C THR A 191 -9.90 2.05 6.15
N PHE A 192 -10.36 3.02 5.35
CA PHE A 192 -9.69 4.30 5.12
C PHE A 192 -10.51 5.42 5.72
N SER A 193 -9.93 6.20 6.63
CA SER A 193 -10.64 7.30 7.28
C SER A 193 -9.74 8.50 7.60
N GLY A 194 -10.27 9.70 7.42
CA GLY A 194 -9.68 10.95 7.92
C GLY A 194 -8.59 11.57 7.07
N ALA A 195 -7.80 10.82 6.32
CA ALA A 195 -6.73 11.35 5.47
C ALA A 195 -6.99 11.10 3.98
N THR A 196 -6.24 11.80 3.12
CA THR A 196 -6.13 11.43 1.71
C THR A 196 -5.03 10.39 1.54
N HIS A 197 -5.32 9.36 0.76
CA HIS A 197 -4.38 8.30 0.40
C HIS A 197 -4.04 8.43 -1.08
N TYR A 198 -2.73 8.48 -1.40
CA TYR A 198 -2.24 8.93 -2.69
C TYR A 198 -1.65 7.77 -3.50
N PHE A 199 -2.20 7.55 -4.68
CA PHE A 199 -1.69 6.66 -5.74
C PHE A 199 -1.32 7.46 -6.99
N ILE A 200 -0.95 8.74 -6.80
CA ILE A 200 -0.70 9.70 -7.88
C ILE A 200 0.45 9.21 -8.75
N GLY A 201 0.20 9.11 -10.07
CA GLY A 201 1.20 8.64 -11.03
C GLY A 201 1.69 7.22 -10.79
N ALA A 202 0.99 6.40 -9.99
CA ALA A 202 1.34 5.00 -9.80
C ALA A 202 1.09 4.19 -11.08
N GLU A 203 1.98 3.23 -11.35
CA GLU A 203 1.91 2.38 -12.54
C GLU A 203 1.48 0.95 -12.17
N PHE A 204 0.38 0.49 -12.73
CA PHE A 204 -0.18 -0.84 -12.53
C PHE A 204 -0.13 -1.62 -13.85
N SER A 205 0.98 -2.35 -14.07
CA SER A 205 1.28 -2.97 -15.36
C SER A 205 1.25 -4.50 -15.35
N GLY A 206 0.48 -5.13 -14.49
CA GLY A 206 0.36 -6.59 -14.42
C GLY A 206 -0.07 -7.09 -13.05
N ALA A 207 -0.15 -6.20 -12.07
CA ALA A 207 -0.64 -6.53 -10.74
C ALA A 207 -2.18 -6.47 -10.70
N ALA A 208 -2.79 -7.38 -9.95
CA ALA A 208 -4.17 -7.20 -9.51
C ALA A 208 -4.20 -6.33 -8.26
N ILE A 209 -5.14 -5.38 -8.22
CA ILE A 209 -5.36 -4.55 -7.03
C ILE A 209 -6.76 -4.80 -6.52
N ASP A 210 -6.84 -5.20 -5.28
CA ASP A 210 -8.09 -5.60 -4.66
C ASP A 210 -8.48 -4.64 -3.54
N PHE A 211 -9.52 -3.83 -3.79
CA PHE A 211 -10.23 -2.99 -2.83
C PHE A 211 -11.63 -3.55 -2.52
N THR A 212 -11.84 -4.86 -2.67
CA THR A 212 -13.13 -5.50 -2.40
C THR A 212 -13.54 -5.26 -0.94
N GLY A 213 -14.77 -4.82 -0.73
CA GLY A 213 -15.33 -4.60 0.60
C GLY A 213 -14.72 -3.42 1.39
N VAL A 214 -13.81 -2.63 0.80
CA VAL A 214 -13.20 -1.50 1.51
C VAL A 214 -14.25 -0.50 1.99
N THR A 215 -13.98 0.10 3.13
CA THR A 215 -14.77 1.22 3.65
C THR A 215 -13.94 2.49 3.61
N CYS A 216 -14.40 3.50 2.86
CA CYS A 216 -13.79 4.84 2.87
C CYS A 216 -14.78 5.83 3.49
N SER A 217 -14.38 6.49 4.58
CA SER A 217 -15.20 7.48 5.26
C SER A 217 -14.46 8.80 5.46
N GLY A 218 -14.77 9.78 4.62
CA GLY A 218 -14.04 11.05 4.56
C GLY A 218 -12.66 10.88 3.90
N GLY A 219 -11.94 11.96 3.67
CA GLY A 219 -10.66 11.92 2.95
C GLY A 219 -10.81 11.63 1.46
N ALA A 220 -9.76 11.12 0.84
CA ALA A 220 -9.79 10.75 -0.58
C ALA A 220 -8.91 9.53 -0.87
N LEU A 221 -9.27 8.79 -1.92
CA LEU A 221 -8.37 7.90 -2.66
C LEU A 221 -8.02 8.61 -3.98
N ASP A 222 -6.77 8.99 -4.14
CA ASP A 222 -6.32 9.84 -5.25
C ASP A 222 -5.41 9.05 -6.20
N PHE A 223 -5.95 8.70 -7.37
CA PHE A 223 -5.25 8.02 -8.45
C PHE A 223 -4.94 8.99 -9.62
N ALA A 224 -4.76 10.28 -9.34
CA ALA A 224 -4.49 11.27 -10.38
C ALA A 224 -3.27 10.88 -11.21
N GLY A 225 -3.42 10.86 -12.54
CA GLY A 225 -2.36 10.47 -13.46
C GLY A 225 -1.86 9.02 -13.33
N ALA A 226 -2.55 8.16 -12.58
CA ALA A 226 -2.17 6.76 -12.48
C ALA A 226 -2.37 6.01 -13.81
N VAL A 227 -1.50 5.05 -14.10
CA VAL A 227 -1.55 4.25 -15.33
C VAL A 227 -1.94 2.81 -15.02
N PHE A 228 -3.08 2.41 -15.57
CA PHE A 228 -3.60 1.04 -15.47
C PHE A 228 -3.47 0.36 -16.82
N SER A 229 -2.41 -0.44 -17.02
CA SER A 229 -2.09 -1.06 -18.32
C SER A 229 -2.11 -2.60 -18.31
N GLY A 230 -2.65 -3.19 -17.26
CA GLY A 230 -2.80 -4.64 -17.13
C GLY A 230 -3.37 -5.04 -15.77
N GLY A 231 -3.76 -6.31 -15.65
CA GLY A 231 -4.41 -6.80 -14.45
C GLY A 231 -5.86 -6.34 -14.30
N ALA A 232 -6.39 -6.41 -13.08
CA ALA A 232 -7.73 -5.95 -12.76
C ALA A 232 -7.72 -5.12 -11.48
N VAL A 233 -8.65 -4.17 -11.38
CA VAL A 233 -8.87 -3.35 -10.19
C VAL A 233 -10.26 -3.65 -9.65
N HIS A 234 -10.35 -4.11 -8.40
CA HIS A 234 -11.60 -4.53 -7.80
C HIS A 234 -12.01 -3.59 -6.66
N PHE A 235 -13.16 -2.92 -6.80
CA PHE A 235 -13.88 -2.19 -5.77
C PHE A 235 -15.23 -2.84 -5.47
N THR A 236 -15.36 -4.15 -5.71
CA THR A 236 -16.61 -4.88 -5.53
C THR A 236 -17.08 -4.78 -4.08
N GLY A 237 -18.34 -4.39 -3.89
CA GLY A 237 -18.92 -4.23 -2.56
C GLY A 237 -18.32 -3.10 -1.71
N ALA A 238 -17.46 -2.24 -2.28
CA ALA A 238 -16.87 -1.13 -1.55
C ALA A 238 -17.92 -0.12 -1.05
N ALA A 239 -17.74 0.38 0.17
CA ALA A 239 -18.58 1.41 0.78
C ALA A 239 -17.82 2.74 0.86
N LEU A 240 -18.20 3.69 -0.01
CA LEU A 240 -17.49 4.94 -0.23
C LEU A 240 -18.41 6.10 0.22
N SER A 241 -18.15 6.65 1.42
CA SER A 241 -19.01 7.65 2.04
C SER A 241 -18.30 8.99 2.26
N GLY A 242 -18.73 10.00 1.49
CA GLY A 242 -18.09 11.32 1.47
C GLY A 242 -16.67 11.26 0.86
N GLY A 243 -16.01 12.37 0.74
CA GLY A 243 -14.67 12.44 0.16
C GLY A 243 -14.64 12.32 -1.36
N VAL A 244 -13.44 12.05 -1.88
CA VAL A 244 -13.19 11.99 -3.33
C VAL A 244 -12.51 10.69 -3.69
N ILE A 245 -12.98 10.03 -4.76
CA ILE A 245 -12.19 9.03 -5.47
C ILE A 245 -11.82 9.66 -6.80
N GLY A 246 -10.54 10.05 -6.92
CA GLY A 246 -10.03 10.79 -8.04
C GLY A 246 -9.26 9.90 -9.01
N PHE A 247 -9.66 9.90 -10.27
CA PHE A 247 -8.95 9.32 -11.41
C PHE A 247 -8.60 10.40 -12.43
N ASN A 248 -8.36 11.63 -11.96
CA ASN A 248 -8.07 12.78 -12.82
C ASN A 248 -6.84 12.52 -13.67
N GLY A 249 -6.98 12.59 -15.01
CA GLY A 249 -5.89 12.30 -15.94
C GLY A 249 -5.36 10.85 -15.86
N ALA A 250 -6.05 9.93 -15.19
CA ALA A 250 -5.64 8.53 -15.14
C ALA A 250 -5.84 7.85 -16.51
N GLU A 251 -4.97 6.90 -16.82
CA GLU A 251 -4.99 6.17 -18.07
C GLU A 251 -5.40 4.70 -17.84
N PHE A 252 -6.47 4.24 -18.50
CA PHE A 252 -6.94 2.86 -18.48
C PHE A 252 -6.72 2.24 -19.87
N SER A 253 -5.65 1.46 -20.02
CA SER A 253 -5.30 0.81 -21.28
C SER A 253 -5.37 -0.72 -21.14
N GLY A 254 -6.53 -1.31 -21.50
CA GLY A 254 -6.75 -2.75 -21.42
C GLY A 254 -7.05 -3.31 -20.02
N THR A 255 -7.17 -2.46 -19.01
CA THR A 255 -7.51 -2.85 -17.64
C THR A 255 -9.01 -2.85 -17.42
N THR A 256 -9.51 -3.83 -16.69
CA THR A 256 -10.89 -3.85 -16.21
C THR A 256 -10.95 -3.40 -14.76
N ALA A 257 -11.81 -2.41 -14.46
CA ALA A 257 -12.10 -1.99 -13.09
C ALA A 257 -13.56 -2.33 -12.74
N HIS A 258 -13.73 -3.02 -11.61
CA HIS A 258 -15.02 -3.52 -11.14
C HIS A 258 -15.47 -2.74 -9.90
N PHE A 259 -16.55 -2.00 -10.03
CA PHE A 259 -17.26 -1.33 -8.94
C PHE A 259 -18.63 -1.99 -8.66
N ASN A 260 -18.71 -3.30 -8.93
CA ASN A 260 -19.96 -4.04 -8.78
C ASN A 260 -20.42 -4.03 -7.33
N ASP A 261 -21.72 -3.87 -7.09
CA ASP A 261 -22.29 -3.79 -5.74
C ASP A 261 -21.75 -2.65 -4.85
N ALA A 262 -20.88 -1.78 -5.38
CA ALA A 262 -20.31 -0.69 -4.60
C ALA A 262 -21.40 0.34 -4.22
N THR A 263 -21.25 0.92 -3.03
CA THR A 263 -22.15 1.96 -2.52
C THR A 263 -21.40 3.28 -2.40
N PHE A 264 -21.85 4.26 -3.16
CA PHE A 264 -21.37 5.63 -3.14
C PHE A 264 -22.40 6.51 -2.43
N SER A 265 -22.06 7.07 -1.27
CA SER A 265 -22.95 7.91 -0.48
C SER A 265 -22.34 9.28 -0.21
N GLY A 266 -22.65 10.25 -1.06
CA GLY A 266 -22.02 11.57 -1.06
C GLY A 266 -20.65 11.59 -1.72
N GLY A 267 -20.00 12.75 -1.73
CA GLY A 267 -18.66 12.93 -2.30
C GLY A 267 -18.62 12.97 -3.83
N THR A 268 -17.44 12.69 -4.38
CA THR A 268 -17.21 12.77 -5.84
C THR A 268 -16.42 11.54 -6.33
N LEU A 269 -16.86 11.00 -7.46
CA LEU A 269 -16.11 10.06 -8.28
C LEU A 269 -15.66 10.81 -9.54
N ASP A 270 -14.37 11.10 -9.67
CA ASP A 270 -13.86 12.08 -10.63
C ASP A 270 -12.94 11.43 -11.68
N PHE A 271 -13.39 11.43 -12.94
CA PHE A 271 -12.63 10.96 -14.10
C PHE A 271 -12.25 12.14 -15.02
N THR A 272 -12.12 13.37 -14.47
CA THR A 272 -11.73 14.54 -15.28
C THR A 272 -10.45 14.25 -16.05
N ASP A 273 -10.44 14.52 -17.36
CA ASP A 273 -9.32 14.29 -18.28
C ASP A 273 -8.77 12.84 -18.32
N ALA A 274 -9.50 11.87 -17.78
CA ALA A 274 -9.10 10.47 -17.82
C ALA A 274 -9.13 9.93 -19.27
N ILE A 275 -8.27 8.94 -19.57
CA ILE A 275 -8.17 8.32 -20.88
C ILE A 275 -8.54 6.83 -20.76
N LEU A 276 -9.63 6.42 -21.44
CA LEU A 276 -10.06 5.04 -21.52
C LEU A 276 -9.75 4.49 -22.92
N SER A 277 -8.60 3.85 -23.09
CA SER A 277 -8.13 3.30 -24.35
C SER A 277 -8.16 1.77 -24.36
N GLY A 278 -9.38 1.18 -24.39
CA GLY A 278 -9.58 -0.28 -24.43
C GLY A 278 -9.83 -0.95 -23.08
N GLY A 279 -9.85 -0.20 -21.97
CA GLY A 279 -10.26 -0.68 -20.63
C GLY A 279 -11.77 -0.59 -20.44
N SER A 280 -12.29 -1.26 -19.42
CA SER A 280 -13.72 -1.21 -19.08
C SER A 280 -13.91 -0.96 -17.58
N LEU A 281 -14.86 -0.09 -17.26
CA LEU A 281 -15.30 0.19 -15.89
C LEU A 281 -16.73 -0.30 -15.72
N TYR A 282 -16.98 -1.23 -14.80
CA TYR A 282 -18.28 -1.83 -14.56
C TYR A 282 -18.84 -1.39 -13.21
N PHE A 283 -20.08 -0.87 -13.23
CA PHE A 283 -20.84 -0.44 -12.06
C PHE A 283 -22.14 -1.26 -11.88
N THR A 284 -22.08 -2.57 -12.20
CA THR A 284 -23.22 -3.47 -12.05
C THR A 284 -23.72 -3.46 -10.60
N ASP A 285 -25.04 -3.24 -10.41
CA ASP A 285 -25.70 -3.15 -9.11
C ASP A 285 -25.11 -2.07 -8.16
N ALA A 286 -24.26 -1.18 -8.66
CA ALA A 286 -23.72 -0.09 -7.86
C ALA A 286 -24.82 0.93 -7.47
N LYS A 287 -24.71 1.50 -6.27
CA LYS A 287 -25.68 2.42 -5.69
C LYS A 287 -25.06 3.79 -5.49
N PHE A 288 -25.65 4.81 -6.11
CA PHE A 288 -25.22 6.20 -5.98
C PHE A 288 -26.27 7.01 -5.24
N SER A 289 -25.89 7.59 -4.09
CA SER A 289 -26.76 8.42 -3.27
C SER A 289 -26.08 9.74 -2.92
N GLY A 290 -26.44 10.81 -3.62
CA GLY A 290 -25.86 12.14 -3.43
C GLY A 290 -24.42 12.29 -3.91
N THR A 291 -23.89 11.32 -4.65
CA THR A 291 -22.54 11.33 -5.22
C THR A 291 -22.55 12.06 -6.56
N THR A 292 -21.53 12.88 -6.80
CA THR A 292 -21.27 13.49 -8.10
C THR A 292 -20.27 12.62 -8.88
N VAL A 293 -20.63 12.22 -10.11
CA VAL A 293 -19.72 11.54 -11.04
C VAL A 293 -19.33 12.51 -12.15
N VAL A 294 -18.02 12.71 -12.35
CA VAL A 294 -17.48 13.71 -13.28
C VAL A 294 -16.70 13.04 -14.39
N PHE A 295 -17.02 13.39 -15.65
CA PHE A 295 -16.29 12.94 -16.86
C PHE A 295 -15.85 14.14 -17.72
N THR A 296 -15.56 15.29 -17.12
CA THR A 296 -15.14 16.47 -17.86
C THR A 296 -13.81 16.18 -18.57
N GLY A 297 -13.74 16.38 -19.90
CA GLY A 297 -12.52 16.13 -20.67
C GLY A 297 -12.12 14.65 -20.83
N THR A 298 -12.89 13.71 -20.29
CA THR A 298 -12.59 12.27 -20.43
C THR A 298 -12.59 11.84 -21.89
N THR A 299 -11.56 11.09 -22.29
CA THR A 299 -11.43 10.57 -23.64
C THR A 299 -11.77 9.07 -23.68
N PHE A 300 -12.75 8.70 -24.52
CA PHE A 300 -13.15 7.32 -24.76
C PHE A 300 -12.61 6.87 -26.13
N SER A 301 -11.57 6.05 -26.16
CA SER A 301 -10.99 5.53 -27.38
C SER A 301 -10.92 3.99 -27.37
N GLY A 302 -12.12 3.36 -27.35
CA GLY A 302 -12.29 1.91 -27.31
C GLY A 302 -12.56 1.33 -25.93
N GLY A 303 -12.56 2.15 -24.86
CA GLY A 303 -12.98 1.76 -23.52
C GLY A 303 -14.48 1.88 -23.32
N THR A 304 -15.00 1.21 -22.29
CA THR A 304 -16.42 1.24 -21.91
C THR A 304 -16.58 1.60 -20.44
N VAL A 305 -17.54 2.46 -20.13
CA VAL A 305 -18.01 2.70 -18.75
C VAL A 305 -19.48 2.29 -18.69
N ASP A 306 -19.79 1.29 -17.88
CA ASP A 306 -21.10 0.65 -17.84
C ASP A 306 -21.81 0.89 -16.51
N PHE A 307 -22.85 1.74 -16.56
CA PHE A 307 -23.79 2.00 -15.46
C PHE A 307 -25.17 1.39 -15.71
N SER A 308 -25.32 0.48 -16.69
CA SER A 308 -26.65 0.01 -17.14
C SER A 308 -27.51 -0.57 -16.00
N ASP A 309 -26.90 -1.23 -15.03
CA ASP A 309 -27.57 -1.80 -13.87
C ASP A 309 -27.37 -0.96 -12.58
N ALA A 310 -26.72 0.20 -12.67
CA ALA A 310 -26.51 1.07 -11.52
C ALA A 310 -27.79 1.81 -11.11
N THR A 311 -27.94 2.06 -9.82
CA THR A 311 -29.06 2.82 -9.26
C THR A 311 -28.60 4.17 -8.74
N PHE A 312 -29.31 5.23 -9.14
CA PHE A 312 -29.05 6.59 -8.69
C PHE A 312 -30.24 7.09 -7.86
N SER A 313 -30.04 7.34 -6.56
CA SER A 313 -31.04 7.94 -5.68
C SER A 313 -30.77 9.42 -5.50
N GLY A 314 -31.77 10.26 -5.76
CA GLY A 314 -31.70 11.72 -5.76
C GLY A 314 -31.82 12.31 -7.17
N ARG A 315 -31.60 13.63 -7.30
CA ARG A 315 -31.57 14.24 -8.62
C ARG A 315 -30.46 13.59 -9.45
N ARG A 316 -30.76 13.22 -10.71
CA ARG A 316 -29.77 12.74 -11.71
C ARG A 316 -28.62 13.73 -11.98
N GLY A 317 -28.29 14.62 -11.01
CA GLY A 317 -27.28 15.63 -11.08
C GLY A 317 -25.86 15.10 -10.85
N GLY A 318 -25.68 13.79 -10.64
CA GLY A 318 -24.36 13.20 -10.50
C GLY A 318 -23.60 13.06 -11.83
N LEU A 319 -24.30 12.76 -12.91
CA LEU A 319 -23.76 12.78 -14.27
C LEU A 319 -24.05 14.17 -14.83
N GLY A 320 -23.07 14.96 -15.18
CA GLY A 320 -23.24 16.31 -15.72
C GLY A 320 -24.37 16.35 -16.77
N LYS A 321 -25.20 17.38 -16.76
CA LYS A 321 -26.38 17.47 -17.61
C LYS A 321 -26.09 17.22 -19.10
N ASP A 322 -24.91 17.61 -19.54
CA ASP A 322 -24.50 17.49 -20.94
C ASP A 322 -24.19 16.04 -21.31
N ILE A 323 -23.57 15.27 -20.38
CA ILE A 323 -23.26 13.84 -20.57
C ILE A 323 -24.53 12.97 -20.53
N ALA A 324 -25.49 13.32 -19.68
CA ALA A 324 -26.74 12.58 -19.59
C ALA A 324 -27.65 12.83 -20.83
N ALA A 325 -27.50 13.97 -21.51
CA ALA A 325 -28.26 14.31 -22.71
C ALA A 325 -27.66 13.71 -23.99
N ASP A 326 -26.32 13.62 -24.07
CA ASP A 326 -25.61 13.10 -25.24
C ASP A 326 -24.35 12.32 -24.73
N PRO A 327 -24.54 11.06 -24.27
CA PRO A 327 -23.44 10.28 -23.73
C PRO A 327 -22.42 9.96 -24.83
N PRO A 328 -21.10 10.14 -24.56
CA PRO A 328 -20.07 9.76 -25.51
C PRO A 328 -20.14 8.25 -25.82
N ALA A 329 -19.67 7.87 -27.00
CA ALA A 329 -19.56 6.44 -27.36
C ALA A 329 -18.70 5.70 -26.31
N GLY A 330 -19.24 4.63 -25.73
CA GLY A 330 -18.58 3.87 -24.67
C GLY A 330 -19.13 4.14 -23.26
N LEU A 331 -19.99 5.14 -23.08
CA LEU A 331 -20.69 5.37 -21.82
C LEU A 331 -22.12 4.80 -21.88
N LEU A 332 -22.36 3.75 -21.11
CA LEU A 332 -23.69 3.11 -21.02
C LEU A 332 -24.38 3.60 -19.73
N LEU A 333 -25.56 4.17 -19.88
CA LEU A 333 -26.36 4.72 -18.79
C LEU A 333 -27.53 3.80 -18.44
N PRO A 334 -28.03 3.80 -17.20
CA PRO A 334 -29.21 3.04 -16.83
C PRO A 334 -30.43 3.54 -17.61
N PRO A 335 -31.42 2.66 -17.84
CA PRO A 335 -32.66 3.05 -18.50
C PRO A 335 -33.36 4.19 -17.74
N ALA A 336 -34.08 5.04 -18.50
CA ALA A 336 -34.73 6.26 -17.99
C ALA A 336 -35.91 5.98 -17.04
#